data_bd03d5ceb246401b8aca503cc305704d
#
_entry.id   bd03d5ceb246401b8aca503cc305704d
#
_cell.length_a   1.000
_cell.length_b   1.000
_cell.length_c   1.000
_cell.angle_alpha   90.00
_cell.angle_beta   90.00
_cell.angle_gamma   90.00
#
_symmetry.space_group_name_H-M   'P 1'
#
loop_
_entity.id
_entity.type
_entity.pdbx_description
1 polymer ?
#
loop_
_entity_poly.entity_id
_entity_poly.type
_entity_poly.pdbx_seq_one_letter_code
_entity_poly.pdbx_strand_id
1 'polypeptide(L)'
;MTERTQVGGLQIATTLYNLIANKVAPGTGIEPAAFWASFEQILDDLAPKNRALLAKRDQLQAQIDQWHRDHNSGTLDFAAYKAFLQQIGYLVPEGADFQISTANVEPEIANQAGPQLVVPIMNARFALNAANARWGSLYDALYGTDVIPETEGAEKGNTFNPVRGAKVVAYARDVLNQSAPLLQGNHSQANGYTVVDGALQITLQDGTQTGLIDPAQFAGYQGEASTPSAVLLVHNNLHIEIQFDPSSPIGKTDPAGIKDLVMEAALTTIMDCEDSVAAVDAEDKSLAYSNWLGLMRGDLQETLQKGGSTLTRRLNQDRQYQTADGGQLTLKGRSMLFIRNVGHLMTNPAILDKSGNEVPEGIMDGMVSALCALHDLNGSGNINGQPVRNSSSASINIVNPKMHGPEEVAFTDELFGRIEDALGLPRFTMKVGIMDEERRTSVNLKECIRAAKDRVVFINTGFLDRTGD
;
A
#
# COMPACT_ATOMS: atom_id res chain seq x y z
N MET A 1 29.35 -19.20 10.84
CA MET A 1 29.35 -19.03 9.35
C MET A 1 27.96 -19.45 8.87
N THR A 2 27.34 -18.66 8.05
CA THR A 2 26.03 -18.98 7.44
C THR A 2 26.15 -20.20 6.57
N GLU A 3 25.35 -21.23 6.82
CA GLU A 3 25.28 -22.41 5.97
C GLU A 3 24.74 -22.03 4.59
N ARG A 4 25.36 -22.56 3.51
CA ARG A 4 25.00 -22.18 2.14
C ARG A 4 24.75 -23.39 1.27
N THR A 5 23.77 -23.27 0.40
CA THR A 5 23.43 -24.22 -0.66
C THR A 5 24.00 -23.70 -1.99
N GLN A 6 24.79 -24.49 -2.67
CA GLN A 6 25.30 -24.15 -3.99
C GLN A 6 24.27 -24.47 -5.07
N VAL A 7 23.93 -23.48 -5.91
CA VAL A 7 23.05 -23.66 -7.07
C VAL A 7 23.64 -22.88 -8.25
N GLY A 8 24.10 -23.60 -9.28
CA GLY A 8 24.88 -22.98 -10.34
C GLY A 8 26.13 -22.29 -9.80
N GLY A 9 26.34 -21.05 -10.16
CA GLY A 9 27.38 -20.18 -9.60
C GLY A 9 27.00 -19.48 -8.30
N LEU A 10 25.77 -19.61 -7.83
CA LEU A 10 25.27 -18.90 -6.63
C LEU A 10 25.55 -19.71 -5.36
N GLN A 11 25.88 -18.99 -4.28
CA GLN A 11 25.97 -19.54 -2.91
C GLN A 11 24.84 -18.91 -2.08
N ILE A 12 23.73 -19.63 -1.93
CA ILE A 12 22.50 -19.14 -1.30
C ILE A 12 22.48 -19.59 0.16
N ALA A 13 22.18 -18.68 1.09
CA ALA A 13 21.96 -19.08 2.49
C ALA A 13 20.87 -20.15 2.55
N THR A 14 21.15 -21.26 3.26
CA THR A 14 20.28 -22.44 3.29
C THR A 14 18.88 -22.09 3.80
N THR A 15 18.75 -21.13 4.73
CA THR A 15 17.46 -20.60 5.21
C THR A 15 16.61 -20.05 4.07
N LEU A 16 17.20 -19.18 3.25
CA LEU A 16 16.50 -18.57 2.10
C LEU A 16 16.20 -19.61 1.01
N TYR A 17 17.17 -20.48 0.70
CA TYR A 17 16.96 -21.57 -0.26
C TYR A 17 15.76 -22.45 0.13
N ASN A 18 15.70 -22.87 1.40
CA ASN A 18 14.63 -23.70 1.92
C ASN A 18 13.28 -22.96 1.93
N LEU A 19 13.25 -21.67 2.21
CA LEU A 19 12.04 -20.86 2.11
C LEU A 19 11.49 -20.88 0.68
N ILE A 20 12.33 -20.59 -0.31
CA ILE A 20 11.93 -20.58 -1.72
C ILE A 20 11.45 -21.97 -2.15
N ALA A 21 12.26 -23.02 -1.92
CA ALA A 21 11.98 -24.37 -2.41
C ALA A 21 10.73 -24.99 -1.76
N ASN A 22 10.52 -24.76 -0.45
CA ASN A 22 9.52 -25.50 0.30
C ASN A 22 8.23 -24.72 0.60
N LYS A 23 8.25 -23.38 0.49
CA LYS A 23 7.10 -22.53 0.85
C LYS A 23 6.67 -21.60 -0.27
N VAL A 24 7.61 -20.93 -0.95
CA VAL A 24 7.26 -19.91 -1.94
C VAL A 24 6.94 -20.54 -3.30
N ALA A 25 7.83 -21.35 -3.87
CA ALA A 25 7.64 -21.94 -5.18
C ALA A 25 6.46 -22.92 -5.30
N PRO A 26 6.16 -23.78 -4.29
CA PRO A 26 5.02 -24.69 -4.38
C PRO A 26 3.70 -23.95 -4.61
N GLY A 27 2.96 -24.32 -5.67
CA GLY A 27 1.70 -23.68 -6.06
C GLY A 27 1.83 -22.50 -7.03
N THR A 28 3.05 -22.04 -7.34
CA THR A 28 3.26 -20.98 -8.33
C THR A 28 3.37 -21.49 -9.77
N GLY A 29 3.67 -22.77 -9.95
CA GLY A 29 4.02 -23.34 -11.26
C GLY A 29 5.49 -23.13 -11.65
N ILE A 30 6.29 -22.50 -10.79
CA ILE A 30 7.72 -22.26 -11.02
C ILE A 30 8.54 -23.28 -10.24
N GLU A 31 9.35 -24.05 -10.95
CA GLU A 31 10.28 -25.00 -10.33
C GLU A 31 11.45 -24.26 -9.68
N PRO A 32 11.88 -24.60 -8.45
CA PRO A 32 12.95 -23.92 -7.75
C PRO A 32 14.27 -23.87 -8.56
N ALA A 33 14.59 -24.93 -9.28
CA ALA A 33 15.80 -24.96 -10.11
C ALA A 33 15.72 -23.95 -11.27
N ALA A 34 14.57 -23.82 -11.92
CA ALA A 34 14.34 -22.82 -12.98
C ALA A 34 14.38 -21.40 -12.43
N PHE A 35 13.81 -21.17 -11.24
CA PHE A 35 13.87 -19.88 -10.56
C PHE A 35 15.32 -19.44 -10.34
N TRP A 36 16.15 -20.30 -9.75
CA TRP A 36 17.53 -19.94 -9.46
C TRP A 36 18.39 -19.77 -10.70
N ALA A 37 18.17 -20.59 -11.75
CA ALA A 37 18.86 -20.45 -13.02
C ALA A 37 18.52 -19.10 -13.69
N SER A 38 17.25 -18.69 -13.68
CA SER A 38 16.83 -17.39 -14.21
C SER A 38 17.37 -16.24 -13.36
N PHE A 39 17.40 -16.38 -12.04
CA PHE A 39 17.98 -15.39 -11.14
C PHE A 39 19.47 -15.18 -11.39
N GLU A 40 20.25 -16.27 -11.54
CA GLU A 40 21.65 -16.20 -11.89
C GLU A 40 21.87 -15.46 -13.21
N GLN A 41 21.08 -15.77 -14.23
CA GLN A 41 21.16 -15.09 -15.53
C GLN A 41 20.85 -13.59 -15.42
N ILE A 42 19.82 -13.22 -14.64
CA ILE A 42 19.47 -11.81 -14.38
C ILE A 42 20.64 -11.10 -13.68
N LEU A 43 21.26 -11.74 -12.68
CA LEU A 43 22.41 -11.17 -11.99
C LEU A 43 23.62 -10.99 -12.92
N ASP A 44 23.94 -11.99 -13.74
CA ASP A 44 25.07 -11.90 -14.68
C ASP A 44 24.89 -10.75 -15.67
N ASP A 45 23.66 -10.49 -16.12
CA ASP A 45 23.35 -9.44 -17.08
C ASP A 45 23.19 -8.05 -16.44
N LEU A 46 22.54 -7.96 -15.28
CA LEU A 46 22.11 -6.69 -14.69
C LEU A 46 22.98 -6.17 -13.55
N ALA A 47 23.68 -7.03 -12.79
CA ALA A 47 24.55 -6.56 -11.72
C ALA A 47 25.71 -5.68 -12.23
N PRO A 48 26.32 -5.92 -13.40
CA PRO A 48 27.29 -4.99 -13.99
C PRO A 48 26.68 -3.63 -14.35
N LYS A 49 25.45 -3.60 -14.87
CA LYS A 49 24.73 -2.35 -15.18
C LYS A 49 24.41 -1.57 -13.91
N ASN A 50 23.97 -2.27 -12.86
CA ASN A 50 23.72 -1.65 -11.55
C ASN A 50 25.00 -0.98 -11.02
N ARG A 51 26.14 -1.66 -11.03
CA ARG A 51 27.42 -1.08 -10.61
C ARG A 51 27.82 0.13 -11.45
N ALA A 52 27.58 0.11 -12.76
CA ALA A 52 27.87 1.24 -13.63
C ALA A 52 27.01 2.48 -13.29
N LEU A 53 25.73 2.28 -12.96
CA LEU A 53 24.82 3.35 -12.50
C LEU A 53 25.28 3.94 -11.17
N LEU A 54 25.71 3.12 -10.22
CA LEU A 54 26.27 3.58 -8.95
C LEU A 54 27.56 4.37 -9.15
N ALA A 55 28.48 3.87 -9.98
CA ALA A 55 29.69 4.61 -10.33
C ALA A 55 29.38 5.96 -11.00
N LYS A 56 28.31 6.05 -11.78
CA LYS A 56 27.85 7.32 -12.35
C LYS A 56 27.37 8.31 -11.27
N ARG A 57 26.69 7.82 -10.20
CA ARG A 57 26.35 8.70 -9.05
C ARG A 57 27.61 9.35 -8.47
N ASP A 58 28.62 8.52 -8.16
CA ASP A 58 29.89 8.99 -7.57
C ASP A 58 30.61 9.99 -8.49
N GLN A 59 30.63 9.71 -9.81
CA GLN A 59 31.22 10.59 -10.80
C GLN A 59 30.51 11.96 -10.84
N LEU A 60 29.18 11.97 -10.89
CA LEU A 60 28.41 13.21 -10.91
C LEU A 60 28.61 14.00 -9.62
N GLN A 61 28.60 13.35 -8.46
CA GLN A 61 28.86 13.97 -7.17
C GLN A 61 30.26 14.61 -7.14
N ALA A 62 31.29 13.88 -7.56
CA ALA A 62 32.66 14.43 -7.61
C ALA A 62 32.78 15.67 -8.53
N GLN A 63 32.08 15.67 -9.66
CA GLN A 63 32.06 16.82 -10.59
C GLN A 63 31.35 18.05 -9.98
N ILE A 64 30.20 17.81 -9.31
CA ILE A 64 29.44 18.86 -8.63
C ILE A 64 30.27 19.46 -7.47
N ASP A 65 30.89 18.62 -6.65
CA ASP A 65 31.76 19.04 -5.57
C ASP A 65 32.94 19.90 -6.08
N GLN A 66 33.55 19.48 -7.19
CA GLN A 66 34.65 20.23 -7.79
C GLN A 66 34.19 21.58 -8.30
N TRP A 67 33.02 21.63 -8.97
CA TRP A 67 32.46 22.89 -9.46
C TRP A 67 32.25 23.89 -8.32
N HIS A 68 31.66 23.41 -7.19
CA HIS A 68 31.44 24.27 -6.01
C HIS A 68 32.75 24.73 -5.38
N ARG A 69 33.80 23.92 -5.33
CA ARG A 69 35.13 24.33 -4.86
C ARG A 69 35.73 25.44 -5.72
N ASP A 70 35.57 25.31 -7.03
CA ASP A 70 36.15 26.26 -8.01
C ASP A 70 35.37 27.58 -8.07
N HIS A 71 34.10 27.60 -7.66
CA HIS A 71 33.20 28.76 -7.73
C HIS A 71 32.76 29.27 -6.35
N ASN A 72 33.56 29.04 -5.31
CA ASN A 72 33.29 29.47 -3.93
C ASN A 72 33.51 30.96 -3.70
N SER A 73 32.88 31.84 -4.52
CA SER A 73 33.01 33.29 -4.47
C SER A 73 31.89 34.04 -3.73
N GLY A 74 31.08 33.34 -2.96
CA GLY A 74 30.02 33.88 -2.09
C GLY A 74 28.64 34.04 -2.73
N THR A 75 28.52 34.30 -4.01
CA THR A 75 27.22 34.36 -4.72
C THR A 75 27.20 33.33 -5.84
N LEU A 76 26.21 32.41 -5.81
CA LEU A 76 26.03 31.39 -6.83
C LEU A 76 25.56 32.04 -8.16
N ASP A 77 26.35 31.88 -9.24
CA ASP A 77 25.84 32.12 -10.60
C ASP A 77 24.95 30.93 -11.02
N PHE A 78 23.67 31.10 -10.84
CA PHE A 78 22.68 30.03 -11.13
C PHE A 78 22.66 29.66 -12.62
N ALA A 79 22.88 30.60 -13.53
CA ALA A 79 22.89 30.34 -14.97
C ALA A 79 24.09 29.46 -15.37
N ALA A 80 25.28 29.82 -14.87
CA ALA A 80 26.50 29.03 -15.08
C ALA A 80 26.38 27.63 -14.44
N TYR A 81 25.83 27.53 -13.22
CA TYR A 81 25.61 26.24 -12.55
C TYR A 81 24.64 25.35 -13.32
N LYS A 82 23.51 25.91 -13.77
CA LYS A 82 22.54 25.15 -14.58
C LYS A 82 23.17 24.66 -15.88
N ALA A 83 23.94 25.49 -16.59
CA ALA A 83 24.63 25.07 -17.79
C ALA A 83 25.64 23.95 -17.53
N PHE A 84 26.38 24.03 -16.43
CA PHE A 84 27.29 22.96 -16.00
C PHE A 84 26.53 21.65 -15.73
N LEU A 85 25.41 21.66 -14.99
CA LEU A 85 24.62 20.48 -14.73
C LEU A 85 24.07 19.85 -16.02
N GLN A 86 23.71 20.67 -17.02
CA GLN A 86 23.34 20.18 -18.34
C GLN A 86 24.53 19.55 -19.08
N GLN A 87 25.69 20.18 -19.01
CA GLN A 87 26.91 19.69 -19.66
C GLN A 87 27.35 18.31 -19.13
N ILE A 88 27.30 18.09 -17.83
CA ILE A 88 27.69 16.79 -17.24
C ILE A 88 26.57 15.74 -17.32
N GLY A 89 25.38 16.07 -17.83
CA GLY A 89 24.23 15.18 -17.94
C GLY A 89 23.49 14.90 -16.62
N TYR A 90 23.68 15.74 -15.60
CA TYR A 90 22.86 15.70 -14.38
C TYR A 90 21.43 16.17 -14.68
N LEU A 91 21.29 17.28 -15.41
CA LEU A 91 20.04 17.70 -16.03
C LEU A 91 19.97 17.15 -17.44
N VAL A 92 18.97 16.32 -17.73
CA VAL A 92 18.76 15.78 -19.07
C VAL A 92 17.81 16.67 -19.87
N PRO A 93 17.94 16.74 -21.22
CA PRO A 93 16.98 17.46 -22.04
C PRO A 93 15.59 16.88 -21.90
N GLU A 94 14.60 17.74 -21.78
CA GLU A 94 13.21 17.34 -21.83
C GLU A 94 12.85 16.91 -23.27
N GLY A 95 12.39 15.65 -23.41
CA GLY A 95 11.97 15.11 -24.69
C GLY A 95 10.58 15.61 -25.13
N ALA A 96 10.10 15.13 -26.28
CA ALA A 96 8.77 15.43 -26.78
C ALA A 96 7.68 14.99 -25.77
N ASP A 97 6.46 15.53 -25.91
CA ASP A 97 5.33 15.11 -25.09
C ASP A 97 5.01 13.63 -25.31
N PHE A 98 4.51 12.99 -24.26
CA PHE A 98 4.11 11.59 -24.27
C PHE A 98 2.88 11.39 -23.37
N GLN A 99 2.30 10.22 -23.46
CA GLN A 99 1.23 9.78 -22.56
C GLN A 99 1.67 8.52 -21.83
N ILE A 100 1.23 8.39 -20.57
CA ILE A 100 1.34 7.16 -19.81
C ILE A 100 0.37 6.16 -20.43
N SER A 101 0.87 4.94 -20.69
CA SER A 101 0.12 3.84 -21.31
C SER A 101 -0.08 2.64 -20.36
N THR A 102 0.14 2.84 -19.06
CA THR A 102 -0.06 1.80 -18.06
C THR A 102 -1.50 1.28 -18.09
N ALA A 103 -1.66 -0.01 -18.34
CA ALA A 103 -2.95 -0.70 -18.33
C ALA A 103 -3.09 -1.56 -17.08
N ASN A 104 -4.31 -2.04 -16.80
CA ASN A 104 -4.60 -2.92 -15.66
C ASN A 104 -4.14 -2.31 -14.33
N VAL A 105 -4.51 -1.05 -14.10
CA VAL A 105 -4.25 -0.34 -12.86
C VAL A 105 -5.36 -0.65 -11.85
N GLU A 106 -4.99 -0.88 -10.60
CA GLU A 106 -5.97 -1.15 -9.54
C GLU A 106 -6.93 0.03 -9.34
N PRO A 107 -8.23 -0.22 -9.10
CA PRO A 107 -9.20 0.85 -8.84
C PRO A 107 -8.81 1.75 -7.67
N GLU A 108 -8.19 1.18 -6.65
CA GLU A 108 -7.68 1.89 -5.48
C GLU A 108 -6.57 2.91 -5.81
N ILE A 109 -5.95 2.79 -6.98
CA ILE A 109 -4.94 3.74 -7.48
C ILE A 109 -5.59 4.71 -8.47
N ALA A 110 -6.37 4.18 -9.43
CA ALA A 110 -6.84 4.95 -10.58
C ALA A 110 -8.09 5.79 -10.30
N ASN A 111 -8.99 5.32 -9.42
CA ASN A 111 -10.35 5.83 -9.30
C ASN A 111 -10.73 6.32 -7.89
N GLN A 112 -9.93 6.01 -6.89
CA GLN A 112 -10.23 6.32 -5.49
C GLN A 112 -9.09 7.13 -4.88
N ALA A 113 -9.43 8.29 -4.31
CA ALA A 113 -8.47 9.12 -3.56
C ALA A 113 -8.64 8.84 -2.06
N GLY A 114 -7.71 8.11 -1.48
CA GLY A 114 -7.72 7.77 -0.06
C GLY A 114 -6.32 7.68 0.54
N PRO A 115 -6.22 7.55 1.86
CA PRO A 115 -4.95 7.42 2.56
C PRO A 115 -4.16 6.19 2.09
N GLN A 116 -2.84 6.35 2.05
CA GLN A 116 -1.88 5.27 1.86
C GLN A 116 -1.04 5.13 3.13
N LEU A 117 -0.87 3.90 3.60
CA LEU A 117 0.00 3.58 4.73
C LEU A 117 1.33 3.01 4.26
N VAL A 118 2.37 3.18 5.06
CA VAL A 118 3.65 2.49 4.95
C VAL A 118 3.90 1.77 6.27
N VAL A 119 4.28 0.49 6.22
CA VAL A 119 4.45 -0.34 7.41
C VAL A 119 5.62 -1.30 7.24
N PRO A 120 6.45 -1.53 8.29
CA PRO A 120 7.53 -2.49 8.24
C PRO A 120 7.00 -3.92 8.06
N ILE A 121 7.37 -4.58 6.95
CA ILE A 121 6.89 -5.93 6.63
C ILE A 121 7.38 -6.99 7.61
N MET A 122 8.52 -6.78 8.23
CA MET A 122 9.09 -7.73 9.20
C MET A 122 8.26 -7.85 10.49
N ASN A 123 7.37 -6.90 10.77
CA ASN A 123 6.46 -6.97 11.90
C ASN A 123 5.07 -7.42 11.44
N ALA A 124 4.80 -8.73 11.53
CA ALA A 124 3.54 -9.33 11.08
C ALA A 124 2.29 -8.67 11.71
N ARG A 125 2.37 -8.27 13.00
CA ARG A 125 1.27 -7.56 13.68
C ARG A 125 1.00 -6.20 13.06
N PHE A 126 2.03 -5.43 12.74
CA PHE A 126 1.88 -4.13 12.10
C PHE A 126 1.38 -4.27 10.67
N ALA A 127 1.90 -5.25 9.91
CA ALA A 127 1.45 -5.54 8.57
C ALA A 127 -0.05 -5.92 8.53
N LEU A 128 -0.50 -6.79 9.43
CA LEU A 128 -1.90 -7.18 9.57
C LEU A 128 -2.81 -6.00 9.97
N ASN A 129 -2.35 -5.17 10.92
CA ASN A 129 -3.10 -3.99 11.33
C ASN A 129 -3.27 -2.99 10.18
N ALA A 130 -2.19 -2.70 9.44
CA ALA A 130 -2.22 -1.77 8.32
C ALA A 130 -3.07 -2.31 7.16
N ALA A 131 -2.95 -3.60 6.81
CA ALA A 131 -3.80 -4.22 5.81
C ALA A 131 -5.29 -4.14 6.17
N ASN A 132 -5.63 -4.33 7.44
CA ASN A 132 -7.01 -4.27 7.93
C ASN A 132 -7.53 -2.83 8.16
N ALA A 133 -6.65 -1.83 8.14
CA ALA A 133 -7.02 -0.42 8.31
C ALA A 133 -7.77 0.19 7.10
N ARG A 134 -8.09 -0.61 6.07
CA ARG A 134 -9.01 -0.16 5.03
C ARG A 134 -10.35 0.28 5.61
N TRP A 135 -10.83 -0.38 6.66
CA TRP A 135 -12.06 -0.02 7.36
C TRP A 135 -11.76 0.34 8.79
N GLY A 136 -12.09 1.57 9.16
CA GLY A 136 -11.83 2.12 10.48
C GLY A 136 -13.05 2.76 11.13
N SER A 137 -13.21 2.55 12.44
CA SER A 137 -14.21 3.23 13.26
C SER A 137 -13.93 4.74 13.30
N LEU A 138 -14.87 5.54 12.85
CA LEU A 138 -14.80 6.98 13.00
C LEU A 138 -14.96 7.40 14.47
N TYR A 139 -15.81 6.70 15.22
CA TYR A 139 -16.02 7.00 16.64
C TYR A 139 -14.74 6.77 17.45
N ASP A 140 -14.07 5.64 17.23
CA ASP A 140 -12.81 5.37 17.90
C ASP A 140 -11.70 6.37 17.52
N ALA A 141 -11.63 6.73 16.23
CA ALA A 141 -10.66 7.71 15.74
C ALA A 141 -10.89 9.10 16.36
N LEU A 142 -12.13 9.55 16.41
CA LEU A 142 -12.49 10.84 17.02
C LEU A 142 -12.27 10.84 18.54
N TYR A 143 -12.65 9.73 19.22
CA TYR A 143 -12.50 9.62 20.65
C TYR A 143 -11.03 9.57 21.09
N GLY A 144 -10.19 8.86 20.32
CA GLY A 144 -8.79 8.59 20.66
C GLY A 144 -7.81 9.70 20.30
N THR A 145 -8.17 10.64 19.41
CA THR A 145 -7.26 11.68 18.88
C THR A 145 -7.58 13.07 19.46
N ASP A 146 -6.85 14.07 19.01
CA ASP A 146 -7.02 15.48 19.38
C ASP A 146 -8.04 16.25 18.53
N VAL A 147 -8.71 15.58 17.58
CA VAL A 147 -9.82 16.18 16.80
C VAL A 147 -10.93 16.67 17.74
N ILE A 148 -11.24 15.88 18.77
CA ILE A 148 -12.09 16.36 19.89
C ILE A 148 -11.14 16.84 21.00
N PRO A 149 -11.07 18.16 21.25
CA PRO A 149 -10.16 18.71 22.25
C PRO A 149 -10.49 18.23 23.66
N GLU A 150 -9.47 18.14 24.52
CA GLU A 150 -9.60 17.74 25.93
C GLU A 150 -9.91 18.95 26.81
N THR A 151 -11.02 19.60 26.54
CA THR A 151 -11.51 20.80 27.26
C THR A 151 -12.98 20.66 27.56
N GLU A 152 -13.51 21.50 28.48
CA GLU A 152 -14.93 21.59 28.80
C GLU A 152 -15.55 20.26 29.25
N GLY A 153 -14.81 19.48 30.03
CA GLY A 153 -15.27 18.18 30.53
C GLY A 153 -15.18 17.02 29.55
N ALA A 154 -14.54 17.24 28.37
CA ALA A 154 -14.34 16.21 27.34
C ALA A 154 -12.94 15.56 27.39
N GLU A 155 -12.27 15.63 28.52
CA GLU A 155 -10.95 15.03 28.74
C GLU A 155 -11.01 13.49 28.64
N LYS A 156 -9.97 12.88 28.05
CA LYS A 156 -9.79 11.42 28.08
C LYS A 156 -9.38 10.99 29.48
N GLY A 157 -10.00 9.92 29.96
CA GLY A 157 -9.69 9.31 31.26
C GLY A 157 -9.47 7.81 31.12
N ASN A 158 -9.35 7.12 32.27
CA ASN A 158 -9.22 5.67 32.32
C ASN A 158 -10.54 4.93 32.01
N THR A 159 -11.66 5.67 31.98
CA THR A 159 -12.99 5.14 31.67
C THR A 159 -13.64 6.00 30.58
N PHE A 160 -14.69 5.46 29.98
CA PHE A 160 -15.47 6.21 28.97
C PHE A 160 -16.03 7.51 29.55
N ASN A 161 -15.77 8.61 28.84
CA ASN A 161 -16.31 9.94 29.17
C ASN A 161 -17.54 10.24 28.31
N PRO A 162 -18.76 10.30 28.87
CA PRO A 162 -19.99 10.54 28.10
C PRO A 162 -20.05 11.93 27.45
N VAL A 163 -19.41 12.96 28.04
CA VAL A 163 -19.35 14.31 27.44
C VAL A 163 -18.53 14.26 26.16
N ARG A 164 -17.37 13.58 26.18
CA ARG A 164 -16.54 13.35 25.00
C ARG A 164 -17.29 12.51 23.97
N GLY A 165 -17.94 11.42 24.41
CA GLY A 165 -18.75 10.56 23.54
C GLY A 165 -19.85 11.32 22.81
N ALA A 166 -20.54 12.23 23.46
CA ALA A 166 -21.55 13.07 22.84
C ALA A 166 -20.97 14.00 21.76
N LYS A 167 -19.78 14.60 22.00
CA LYS A 167 -19.08 15.42 20.99
C LYS A 167 -18.63 14.56 19.78
N VAL A 168 -18.19 13.31 20.02
CA VAL A 168 -17.84 12.35 18.95
C VAL A 168 -19.05 12.04 18.08
N VAL A 169 -20.19 11.71 18.68
CA VAL A 169 -21.43 11.41 17.94
C VAL A 169 -21.89 12.64 17.13
N ALA A 170 -21.85 13.84 17.72
CA ALA A 170 -22.23 15.07 17.01
C ALA A 170 -21.32 15.32 15.79
N TYR A 171 -20.01 15.21 15.96
CA TYR A 171 -19.03 15.34 14.86
C TYR A 171 -19.28 14.33 13.73
N ALA A 172 -19.51 13.07 14.09
CA ALA A 172 -19.79 12.03 13.11
C ALA A 172 -21.10 12.25 12.35
N ARG A 173 -22.13 12.83 13.00
CA ARG A 173 -23.36 13.27 12.31
C ARG A 173 -23.09 14.39 11.32
N ASP A 174 -22.20 15.32 11.65
CA ASP A 174 -21.81 16.40 10.73
C ASP A 174 -21.04 15.84 9.53
N VAL A 175 -20.21 14.81 9.70
CA VAL A 175 -19.58 14.09 8.59
C VAL A 175 -20.64 13.51 7.65
N LEU A 176 -21.68 12.86 8.18
CA LEU A 176 -22.78 12.35 7.36
C LEU A 176 -23.55 13.48 6.65
N ASN A 177 -23.82 14.59 7.34
CA ASN A 177 -24.52 15.74 6.77
C ASN A 177 -23.76 16.36 5.59
N GLN A 178 -22.42 16.35 5.65
CA GLN A 178 -21.56 16.86 4.58
C GLN A 178 -21.41 15.86 3.44
N SER A 179 -21.31 14.56 3.74
CA SER A 179 -21.00 13.52 2.76
C SER A 179 -22.23 13.02 2.02
N ALA A 180 -23.37 12.90 2.70
CA ALA A 180 -24.61 12.33 2.16
C ALA A 180 -25.84 13.08 2.73
N PRO A 181 -26.04 14.34 2.36
CA PRO A 181 -27.10 15.19 2.93
C PRO A 181 -28.50 14.67 2.62
N LEU A 182 -29.45 14.97 3.52
CA LEU A 182 -30.85 14.58 3.40
C LEU A 182 -31.65 15.64 2.63
N LEU A 183 -32.70 15.21 1.94
CA LEU A 183 -33.67 16.10 1.27
C LEU A 183 -34.36 17.05 2.25
N GLN A 184 -34.69 16.57 3.45
CA GLN A 184 -35.29 17.36 4.55
C GLN A 184 -34.59 16.96 5.85
N GLY A 185 -34.38 17.96 6.73
CA GLY A 185 -33.67 17.75 8.00
C GLY A 185 -32.19 17.41 7.83
N ASN A 186 -31.67 16.68 8.79
CA ASN A 186 -30.27 16.24 8.78
C ASN A 186 -30.09 14.94 9.61
N HIS A 187 -28.94 14.30 9.50
CA HIS A 187 -28.67 13.04 10.19
C HIS A 187 -28.65 13.14 11.73
N SER A 188 -28.46 14.32 12.29
CA SER A 188 -28.56 14.53 13.75
C SER A 188 -29.99 14.43 14.27
N GLN A 189 -30.99 14.58 13.40
CA GLN A 189 -32.39 14.44 13.68
C GLN A 189 -32.96 13.04 13.36
N ALA A 190 -32.13 12.13 12.83
CA ALA A 190 -32.58 10.81 12.45
C ALA A 190 -32.97 9.97 13.67
N ASN A 191 -34.11 9.29 13.56
CA ASN A 191 -34.65 8.34 14.54
C ASN A 191 -34.71 6.89 14.02
N GLY A 192 -34.46 6.69 12.71
CA GLY A 192 -34.41 5.37 12.11
C GLY A 192 -34.01 5.40 10.64
N TYR A 193 -33.49 4.28 10.17
CA TYR A 193 -33.10 4.03 8.78
C TYR A 193 -33.73 2.73 8.33
N THR A 194 -34.38 2.72 7.17
CA THR A 194 -35.02 1.57 6.55
C THR A 194 -34.75 1.54 5.06
N VAL A 195 -34.89 0.40 4.42
CA VAL A 195 -34.86 0.28 2.96
C VAL A 195 -36.24 -0.07 2.47
N VAL A 196 -36.84 0.76 1.65
CA VAL A 196 -38.20 0.62 1.11
C VAL A 196 -38.10 0.71 -0.42
N ASP A 197 -38.58 -0.31 -1.10
CA ASP A 197 -38.59 -0.38 -2.57
C ASP A 197 -37.22 -0.07 -3.21
N GLY A 198 -36.15 -0.55 -2.55
CA GLY A 198 -34.76 -0.34 -3.00
C GLY A 198 -34.19 1.05 -2.68
N ALA A 199 -34.91 1.93 -2.00
CA ALA A 199 -34.44 3.25 -1.61
C ALA A 199 -34.20 3.36 -0.10
N LEU A 200 -33.17 4.11 0.28
CA LEU A 200 -32.92 4.43 1.69
C LEU A 200 -33.94 5.47 2.16
N GLN A 201 -34.70 5.14 3.19
CA GLN A 201 -35.66 6.02 3.86
C GLN A 201 -35.21 6.29 5.29
N ILE A 202 -35.19 7.56 5.67
CA ILE A 202 -34.81 8.02 7.01
C ILE A 202 -36.02 8.61 7.69
N THR A 203 -36.34 8.15 8.90
CA THR A 203 -37.34 8.71 9.76
C THR A 203 -36.70 9.73 10.68
N LEU A 204 -37.19 10.97 10.70
CA LEU A 204 -36.76 12.02 11.62
C LEU A 204 -37.52 11.95 12.96
N GLN A 205 -36.99 12.62 13.99
CA GLN A 205 -37.56 12.63 15.33
C GLN A 205 -38.99 13.19 15.39
N ASP A 206 -39.37 14.07 14.45
CA ASP A 206 -40.73 14.62 14.31
C ASP A 206 -41.69 13.72 13.51
N GLY A 207 -41.19 12.53 13.05
CA GLY A 207 -41.94 11.58 12.24
C GLY A 207 -41.85 11.83 10.72
N THR A 208 -41.17 12.88 10.28
CA THR A 208 -40.98 13.16 8.86
C THR A 208 -40.19 12.03 8.21
N GLN A 209 -40.64 11.57 7.03
CA GLN A 209 -39.91 10.62 6.19
C GLN A 209 -39.11 11.38 5.14
N THR A 210 -37.85 11.11 5.01
CA THR A 210 -36.94 11.76 4.07
C THR A 210 -35.99 10.73 3.42
N GLY A 211 -35.22 11.15 2.43
CA GLY A 211 -34.19 10.36 1.75
C GLY A 211 -32.94 11.20 1.53
N LEU A 212 -31.97 10.65 0.82
CA LEU A 212 -30.76 11.36 0.42
C LEU A 212 -31.08 12.39 -0.69
N ILE A 213 -30.37 13.50 -0.72
CA ILE A 213 -30.44 14.44 -1.86
C ILE A 213 -30.00 13.74 -3.16
N ASP A 214 -28.93 12.95 -3.09
CA ASP A 214 -28.51 12.08 -4.18
C ASP A 214 -28.78 10.61 -3.81
N PRO A 215 -29.84 9.99 -4.34
CA PRO A 215 -30.15 8.59 -4.07
C PRO A 215 -29.05 7.60 -4.49
N ALA A 216 -28.17 7.98 -5.46
CA ALA A 216 -27.07 7.14 -5.91
C ALA A 216 -26.00 6.94 -4.84
N GLN A 217 -26.00 7.75 -3.80
CA GLN A 217 -25.11 7.57 -2.64
C GLN A 217 -25.50 6.38 -1.76
N PHE A 218 -26.69 5.81 -1.89
CA PHE A 218 -27.06 4.56 -1.22
C PHE A 218 -26.49 3.38 -1.99
N ALA A 219 -25.42 2.78 -1.47
CA ALA A 219 -24.72 1.68 -2.12
C ALA A 219 -25.23 0.30 -1.72
N GLY A 220 -25.81 0.16 -0.52
CA GLY A 220 -26.33 -1.14 -0.05
C GLY A 220 -26.58 -1.17 1.45
N TYR A 221 -26.91 -2.37 1.95
CA TYR A 221 -27.21 -2.60 3.36
C TYR A 221 -26.92 -4.05 3.78
N GLN A 222 -26.90 -4.29 5.08
CA GLN A 222 -26.84 -5.61 5.71
C GLN A 222 -28.04 -5.81 6.63
N GLY A 223 -28.44 -7.06 6.82
CA GLY A 223 -29.62 -7.42 7.63
C GLY A 223 -30.94 -7.31 6.85
N GLU A 224 -32.04 -7.12 7.58
CA GLU A 224 -33.37 -6.98 6.98
C GLU A 224 -33.61 -5.54 6.49
N ALA A 225 -34.29 -5.37 5.37
CA ALA A 225 -34.55 -4.04 4.78
C ALA A 225 -35.29 -3.10 5.75
N SER A 226 -36.23 -3.64 6.55
CA SER A 226 -36.96 -2.87 7.55
C SER A 226 -36.18 -2.54 8.82
N THR A 227 -35.11 -3.31 9.10
CA THR A 227 -34.26 -3.16 10.30
C THR A 227 -32.82 -3.51 9.94
N PRO A 228 -32.16 -2.69 9.09
CA PRO A 228 -30.81 -3.00 8.66
C PRO A 228 -29.83 -2.98 9.84
N SER A 229 -28.90 -3.93 9.85
CA SER A 229 -27.78 -3.93 10.80
C SER A 229 -26.67 -2.97 10.35
N ALA A 230 -26.62 -2.67 9.06
CA ALA A 230 -25.76 -1.63 8.50
C ALA A 230 -26.36 -1.04 7.22
N VAL A 231 -26.10 0.25 6.99
CA VAL A 231 -26.36 0.97 5.73
C VAL A 231 -25.05 1.46 5.17
N LEU A 232 -24.83 1.19 3.90
CA LEU A 232 -23.61 1.59 3.17
C LEU A 232 -23.92 2.77 2.27
N LEU A 233 -23.21 3.86 2.49
CA LEU A 233 -23.22 5.06 1.66
C LEU A 233 -21.92 5.18 0.88
N VAL A 234 -21.93 5.93 -0.25
CA VAL A 234 -20.73 6.23 -1.04
C VAL A 234 -20.61 7.73 -1.28
N HIS A 235 -19.41 8.27 -1.09
CA HIS A 235 -19.08 9.66 -1.39
C HIS A 235 -17.65 9.74 -1.94
N ASN A 236 -17.46 10.39 -3.09
CA ASN A 236 -16.16 10.46 -3.76
C ASN A 236 -15.48 9.07 -3.97
N ASN A 237 -16.28 8.07 -4.32
CA ASN A 237 -15.87 6.66 -4.47
C ASN A 237 -15.33 6.00 -3.18
N LEU A 238 -15.53 6.60 -2.02
CA LEU A 238 -15.23 6.03 -0.70
C LEU A 238 -16.53 5.71 0.03
N HIS A 239 -16.51 4.61 0.79
CA HIS A 239 -17.70 4.14 1.46
C HIS A 239 -17.75 4.55 2.93
N ILE A 240 -18.95 4.79 3.42
CA ILE A 240 -19.30 5.05 4.81
C ILE A 240 -20.34 4.02 5.22
N GLU A 241 -20.03 3.18 6.20
CA GLU A 241 -20.96 2.20 6.75
C GLU A 241 -21.52 2.73 8.07
N ILE A 242 -22.83 2.96 8.11
CA ILE A 242 -23.56 3.29 9.34
C ILE A 242 -23.94 1.97 9.99
N GLN A 243 -23.43 1.67 11.19
CA GLN A 243 -23.70 0.43 11.91
C GLN A 243 -24.77 0.66 12.99
N PHE A 244 -25.77 -0.22 13.03
CA PHE A 244 -26.87 -0.18 14.00
C PHE A 244 -26.77 -1.35 14.98
N ASP A 245 -26.85 -1.04 16.27
CA ASP A 245 -26.97 -2.01 17.36
C ASP A 245 -27.54 -1.32 18.60
N PRO A 246 -28.88 -1.30 18.74
CA PRO A 246 -29.54 -0.66 19.89
C PRO A 246 -29.21 -1.32 21.25
N SER A 247 -28.59 -2.50 21.24
CA SER A 247 -28.17 -3.18 22.48
C SER A 247 -26.78 -2.76 22.95
N SER A 248 -25.97 -2.19 22.08
CA SER A 248 -24.62 -1.72 22.40
C SER A 248 -24.62 -0.50 23.34
N PRO A 249 -23.56 -0.26 24.10
CA PRO A 249 -23.49 0.88 25.02
C PRO A 249 -23.73 2.23 24.35
N ILE A 250 -23.25 2.42 23.12
CA ILE A 250 -23.42 3.68 22.35
C ILE A 250 -24.80 3.69 21.66
N GLY A 251 -25.14 2.63 20.91
CA GLY A 251 -26.40 2.56 20.15
C GLY A 251 -27.63 2.64 21.04
N LYS A 252 -27.56 2.18 22.30
CA LYS A 252 -28.64 2.29 23.28
C LYS A 252 -29.02 3.74 23.61
N THR A 253 -28.07 4.67 23.48
CA THR A 253 -28.29 6.10 23.77
C THR A 253 -28.55 6.91 22.50
N ASP A 254 -28.40 6.32 21.34
CA ASP A 254 -28.63 6.96 20.05
C ASP A 254 -30.09 6.77 19.61
N PRO A 255 -30.81 7.83 19.22
CA PRO A 255 -32.24 7.72 18.81
C PRO A 255 -32.46 6.75 17.64
N ALA A 256 -31.52 6.66 16.69
CA ALA A 256 -31.58 5.75 15.55
C ALA A 256 -30.88 4.41 15.80
N GLY A 257 -30.34 4.17 17.01
CA GLY A 257 -29.61 2.95 17.36
C GLY A 257 -28.23 2.83 16.74
N ILE A 258 -27.64 3.93 16.27
CA ILE A 258 -26.31 3.93 15.63
C ILE A 258 -25.24 3.70 16.69
N LYS A 259 -24.43 2.65 16.50
CA LYS A 259 -23.30 2.33 17.37
C LYS A 259 -21.98 2.88 16.89
N ASP A 260 -21.82 3.04 15.56
CA ASP A 260 -20.58 3.52 14.94
C ASP A 260 -20.80 3.94 13.49
N LEU A 261 -19.87 4.75 12.98
CA LEU A 261 -19.63 4.95 11.56
C LEU A 261 -18.30 4.33 11.19
N VAL A 262 -18.30 3.38 10.26
CA VAL A 262 -17.07 2.74 9.78
C VAL A 262 -16.75 3.32 8.40
N MET A 263 -15.59 3.94 8.31
CA MET A 263 -15.13 4.63 7.10
C MET A 263 -14.22 3.72 6.28
N GLU A 264 -14.38 3.72 4.96
CA GLU A 264 -13.33 3.23 4.06
C GLU A 264 -12.18 4.23 4.11
N ALA A 265 -11.05 3.80 4.67
CA ALA A 265 -9.93 4.67 5.06
C ALA A 265 -8.65 4.33 4.29
N ALA A 266 -7.78 3.46 4.81
CA ALA A 266 -6.52 3.12 4.14
C ALA A 266 -6.77 2.24 2.91
N LEU A 267 -6.84 2.85 1.72
CA LEU A 267 -7.11 2.14 0.47
C LEU A 267 -5.93 1.28 0.03
N THR A 268 -4.72 1.81 0.21
CA THR A 268 -3.49 1.12 -0.15
C THR A 268 -2.53 1.11 1.03
N THR A 269 -1.70 0.08 1.10
CA THR A 269 -0.64 -0.04 2.10
C THR A 269 0.63 -0.53 1.44
N ILE A 270 1.74 0.16 1.68
CA ILE A 270 3.07 -0.24 1.25
C ILE A 270 3.67 -1.12 2.34
N MET A 271 3.90 -2.40 2.04
CA MET A 271 4.67 -3.32 2.85
C MET A 271 6.13 -3.05 2.57
N ASP A 272 6.86 -2.54 3.55
CA ASP A 272 8.18 -1.97 3.36
C ASP A 272 9.30 -2.95 3.70
N CYS A 273 10.18 -3.22 2.72
CA CYS A 273 11.44 -3.97 2.90
C CYS A 273 12.65 -3.04 3.04
N GLU A 274 12.46 -1.72 3.05
CA GLU A 274 13.52 -0.72 2.95
C GLU A 274 13.61 0.10 4.25
N ASP A 275 13.33 1.40 4.25
CA ASP A 275 13.68 2.35 5.30
C ASP A 275 13.10 2.02 6.69
N SER A 276 11.93 1.40 6.79
CA SER A 276 11.30 1.07 8.08
C SER A 276 11.77 -0.26 8.68
N VAL A 277 12.67 -0.98 8.01
CA VAL A 277 13.21 -2.26 8.47
C VAL A 277 14.74 -2.27 8.43
N ALA A 278 15.35 -3.17 9.21
CA ALA A 278 16.75 -3.55 9.09
C ALA A 278 16.80 -5.05 8.77
N ALA A 279 16.93 -5.40 7.49
CA ALA A 279 17.00 -6.78 7.01
C ALA A 279 18.43 -7.03 6.47
N VAL A 280 19.34 -7.41 7.35
CA VAL A 280 20.78 -7.40 7.09
C VAL A 280 21.34 -8.76 6.66
N ASP A 281 20.57 -9.83 6.79
CA ASP A 281 20.99 -11.19 6.49
C ASP A 281 19.85 -12.04 5.91
N ALA A 282 20.11 -13.33 5.72
CA ALA A 282 19.16 -14.27 5.13
C ALA A 282 17.97 -14.58 6.04
N GLU A 283 18.16 -14.55 7.34
CA GLU A 283 17.12 -14.78 8.35
C GLU A 283 16.11 -13.65 8.30
N ASP A 284 16.58 -12.41 8.30
CA ASP A 284 15.75 -11.20 8.20
C ASP A 284 14.99 -11.15 6.87
N LYS A 285 15.69 -11.40 5.75
CA LYS A 285 15.05 -11.45 4.41
C LYS A 285 14.01 -12.55 4.33
N SER A 286 14.32 -13.73 4.88
CA SER A 286 13.38 -14.84 4.93
C SER A 286 12.13 -14.53 5.76
N LEU A 287 12.26 -13.77 6.85
CA LEU A 287 11.12 -13.29 7.63
C LEU A 287 10.26 -12.31 6.81
N ALA A 288 10.89 -11.31 6.16
CA ALA A 288 10.18 -10.36 5.31
C ALA A 288 9.41 -11.06 4.17
N TYR A 289 10.06 -11.97 3.45
CA TYR A 289 9.43 -12.70 2.36
C TYR A 289 8.36 -13.70 2.85
N SER A 290 8.52 -14.31 4.02
CA SER A 290 7.49 -15.17 4.62
C SER A 290 6.24 -14.38 4.97
N ASN A 291 6.39 -13.17 5.51
CA ASN A 291 5.25 -12.30 5.80
C ASN A 291 4.56 -11.83 4.51
N TRP A 292 5.34 -11.46 3.48
CA TRP A 292 4.78 -11.11 2.17
C TRP A 292 4.01 -12.28 1.54
N LEU A 293 4.59 -13.47 1.56
CA LEU A 293 3.92 -14.70 1.10
C LEU A 293 2.59 -14.92 1.83
N GLY A 294 2.60 -14.81 3.17
CA GLY A 294 1.40 -15.00 3.98
C GLY A 294 0.31 -13.95 3.70
N LEU A 295 0.71 -12.72 3.36
CA LEU A 295 -0.23 -11.68 2.91
C LEU A 295 -0.85 -12.03 1.54
N MET A 296 -0.03 -12.49 0.58
CA MET A 296 -0.49 -12.88 -0.76
C MET A 296 -1.38 -14.13 -0.74
N ARG A 297 -1.12 -15.05 0.17
CA ARG A 297 -1.93 -16.26 0.37
C ARG A 297 -3.14 -16.02 1.26
N GLY A 298 -3.18 -14.92 2.00
CA GLY A 298 -4.25 -14.62 2.95
C GLY A 298 -4.14 -15.39 4.27
N ASP A 299 -3.06 -16.09 4.53
CA ASP A 299 -2.88 -16.97 5.70
C ASP A 299 -1.93 -16.38 6.77
N LEU A 300 -1.43 -15.16 6.58
CA LEU A 300 -0.64 -14.48 7.61
C LEU A 300 -1.47 -14.31 8.89
N GLN A 301 -0.90 -14.75 9.99
CA GLN A 301 -1.52 -14.59 11.32
C GLN A 301 -0.48 -14.30 12.38
N GLU A 302 -0.89 -13.59 13.42
CA GLU A 302 -0.07 -13.27 14.59
C GLU A 302 -0.87 -13.50 15.87
N THR A 303 -0.27 -14.21 16.81
CA THR A 303 -0.92 -14.55 18.08
C THR A 303 -0.33 -13.74 19.23
N LEU A 304 -1.17 -13.03 19.95
CA LEU A 304 -0.82 -12.15 21.05
C LEU A 304 -1.47 -12.60 22.35
N GLN A 305 -0.74 -12.47 23.45
CA GLN A 305 -1.31 -12.60 24.78
C GLN A 305 -1.77 -11.21 25.28
N LYS A 306 -3.04 -11.06 25.56
CA LYS A 306 -3.62 -9.82 26.08
C LYS A 306 -4.57 -10.11 27.24
N GLY A 307 -4.24 -9.62 28.44
CA GLY A 307 -5.10 -9.74 29.63
C GLY A 307 -5.46 -11.18 30.02
N GLY A 308 -4.55 -12.14 29.84
CA GLY A 308 -4.79 -13.56 30.10
C GLY A 308 -5.54 -14.34 29.01
N SER A 309 -5.88 -13.66 27.90
CA SER A 309 -6.52 -14.26 26.73
C SER A 309 -5.56 -14.28 25.54
N THR A 310 -5.67 -15.34 24.72
CA THR A 310 -4.95 -15.45 23.44
C THR A 310 -5.78 -14.82 22.34
N LEU A 311 -5.23 -13.78 21.68
CA LEU A 311 -5.85 -13.14 20.53
C LEU A 311 -5.04 -13.46 19.27
N THR A 312 -5.64 -14.09 18.29
CA THR A 312 -5.03 -14.30 16.97
C THR A 312 -5.52 -13.23 16.00
N ARG A 313 -4.61 -12.42 15.47
CA ARG A 313 -4.88 -11.46 14.41
C ARG A 313 -4.70 -12.13 13.06
N ARG A 314 -5.60 -11.82 12.13
CA ARG A 314 -5.62 -12.31 10.75
C ARG A 314 -6.07 -11.19 9.83
N LEU A 315 -5.92 -11.39 8.53
CA LEU A 315 -6.52 -10.53 7.52
C LEU A 315 -8.06 -10.60 7.59
N ASN A 316 -8.72 -9.45 7.41
CA ASN A 316 -10.16 -9.36 7.33
C ASN A 316 -10.68 -10.00 6.04
N GLN A 317 -11.85 -10.65 6.12
CA GLN A 317 -12.60 -11.09 4.95
C GLN A 317 -13.19 -9.90 4.19
N ASP A 318 -13.64 -10.13 2.97
CA ASP A 318 -14.37 -9.15 2.20
C ASP A 318 -15.75 -8.90 2.80
N ARG A 319 -16.26 -7.70 2.62
CA ARG A 319 -17.54 -7.24 3.18
C ARG A 319 -18.63 -7.40 2.14
N GLN A 320 -19.76 -7.94 2.54
CA GLN A 320 -20.87 -8.21 1.63
C GLN A 320 -22.11 -7.40 2.02
N TYR A 321 -22.79 -6.86 1.02
CA TYR A 321 -23.99 -6.05 1.17
C TYR A 321 -25.03 -6.46 0.14
N GLN A 322 -26.30 -6.24 0.47
CA GLN A 322 -27.39 -6.29 -0.49
C GLN A 322 -27.50 -4.93 -1.17
N THR A 323 -27.67 -4.89 -2.47
CA THR A 323 -27.86 -3.65 -3.23
C THR A 323 -29.33 -3.29 -3.35
N ALA A 324 -29.62 -2.05 -3.76
CA ALA A 324 -30.99 -1.52 -3.93
C ALA A 324 -31.85 -2.35 -4.91
N ASP A 325 -31.24 -2.95 -5.94
CA ASP A 325 -31.89 -3.77 -6.95
C ASP A 325 -32.01 -5.28 -6.56
N GLY A 326 -31.64 -5.61 -5.31
CA GLY A 326 -31.67 -6.99 -4.80
C GLY A 326 -30.46 -7.84 -5.18
N GLY A 327 -29.43 -7.24 -5.77
CA GLY A 327 -28.14 -7.88 -6.05
C GLY A 327 -27.24 -7.94 -4.81
N GLN A 328 -25.97 -8.26 -5.05
CA GLN A 328 -24.93 -8.29 -4.01
C GLN A 328 -23.75 -7.39 -4.40
N LEU A 329 -23.26 -6.63 -3.43
CA LEU A 329 -22.03 -5.86 -3.53
C LEU A 329 -20.98 -6.46 -2.59
N THR A 330 -19.80 -6.77 -3.12
CA THR A 330 -18.66 -7.23 -2.32
C THR A 330 -17.57 -6.17 -2.37
N LEU A 331 -17.14 -5.70 -1.20
CA LEU A 331 -16.04 -4.76 -1.05
C LEU A 331 -14.85 -5.43 -0.36
N LYS A 332 -13.63 -5.12 -0.78
CA LYS A 332 -12.43 -5.64 -0.12
C LYS A 332 -12.42 -5.25 1.37
N GLY A 333 -12.17 -6.21 2.23
CA GLY A 333 -12.02 -5.97 3.68
C GLY A 333 -10.63 -5.44 4.07
N ARG A 334 -9.70 -5.35 3.10
CA ARG A 334 -8.28 -5.04 3.27
C ARG A 334 -7.83 -3.97 2.30
N SER A 335 -6.77 -3.24 2.66
CA SER A 335 -6.01 -2.40 1.74
C SER A 335 -5.50 -3.22 0.56
N MET A 336 -5.41 -2.62 -0.62
CA MET A 336 -4.60 -3.15 -1.70
C MET A 336 -3.12 -2.94 -1.34
N LEU A 337 -2.33 -4.00 -1.41
CA LEU A 337 -0.96 -4.02 -0.91
C LEU A 337 0.04 -3.80 -2.05
N PHE A 338 0.94 -2.85 -1.82
CA PHE A 338 2.22 -2.73 -2.48
C PHE A 338 3.32 -3.40 -1.66
N ILE A 339 4.43 -3.73 -2.30
CA ILE A 339 5.68 -4.01 -1.62
C ILE A 339 6.74 -2.98 -2.06
N ARG A 340 7.45 -2.38 -1.11
CA ARG A 340 8.62 -1.56 -1.41
C ARG A 340 9.87 -2.41 -1.30
N ASN A 341 10.51 -2.65 -2.43
CA ASN A 341 11.80 -3.33 -2.50
C ASN A 341 12.91 -2.38 -2.04
N VAL A 342 14.09 -2.91 -1.76
CA VAL A 342 15.29 -2.10 -1.53
C VAL A 342 15.76 -1.49 -2.86
N GLY A 343 16.39 -0.32 -2.79
CA GLY A 343 16.93 0.40 -3.96
C GLY A 343 18.22 -0.21 -4.52
N HIS A 344 18.83 0.47 -5.48
CA HIS A 344 19.95 -0.07 -6.25
C HIS A 344 21.29 -0.09 -5.53
N LEU A 345 21.46 0.67 -4.44
CA LEU A 345 22.73 0.83 -3.73
C LEU A 345 23.14 -0.40 -2.93
N MET A 346 22.19 -1.00 -2.23
CA MET A 346 22.46 -2.02 -1.21
C MET A 346 22.77 -3.38 -1.82
N THR A 347 23.66 -4.11 -1.16
CA THR A 347 23.90 -5.55 -1.37
C THR A 347 23.48 -6.33 -0.14
N ASN A 348 23.31 -7.65 -0.28
CA ASN A 348 22.89 -8.49 0.83
C ASN A 348 23.62 -9.84 0.82
N PRO A 349 24.15 -10.28 1.98
CA PRO A 349 24.91 -11.53 2.10
C PRO A 349 24.03 -12.79 2.04
N ALA A 350 22.70 -12.67 1.93
CA ALA A 350 21.83 -13.84 1.78
C ALA A 350 22.19 -14.69 0.56
N ILE A 351 22.68 -14.04 -0.50
CA ILE A 351 23.17 -14.70 -1.71
C ILE A 351 24.52 -14.11 -2.09
N LEU A 352 25.48 -14.98 -2.42
CA LEU A 352 26.75 -14.58 -3.02
C LEU A 352 26.80 -15.05 -4.46
N ASP A 353 27.39 -14.22 -5.32
CA ASP A 353 27.64 -14.54 -6.73
C ASP A 353 28.78 -15.56 -6.88
N LYS A 354 29.10 -15.97 -8.12
CA LYS A 354 30.19 -16.90 -8.46
C LYS A 354 31.58 -16.41 -8.04
N SER A 355 31.74 -15.13 -7.76
CA SER A 355 32.98 -14.53 -7.28
C SER A 355 33.02 -14.38 -5.76
N GLY A 356 31.94 -14.76 -5.06
CA GLY A 356 31.82 -14.64 -3.62
C GLY A 356 31.40 -13.24 -3.15
N ASN A 357 30.95 -12.37 -4.05
CA ASN A 357 30.43 -11.05 -3.70
C ASN A 357 28.94 -11.15 -3.37
N GLU A 358 28.49 -10.29 -2.46
CA GLU A 358 27.08 -10.08 -2.19
C GLU A 358 26.34 -9.59 -3.43
N VAL A 359 25.12 -10.08 -3.64
CA VAL A 359 24.29 -9.66 -4.77
C VAL A 359 23.56 -8.34 -4.50
N PRO A 360 23.22 -7.54 -5.54
CA PRO A 360 22.37 -6.37 -5.39
C PRO A 360 21.01 -6.76 -4.77
N GLU A 361 20.69 -6.18 -3.61
CA GLU A 361 19.51 -6.53 -2.82
C GLU A 361 18.23 -6.23 -3.57
N GLY A 362 18.16 -5.12 -4.31
CA GLY A 362 16.97 -4.77 -5.08
C GLY A 362 16.62 -5.76 -6.20
N ILE A 363 17.63 -6.43 -6.80
CA ILE A 363 17.40 -7.50 -7.79
C ILE A 363 16.82 -8.74 -7.09
N MET A 364 17.37 -9.10 -5.91
CA MET A 364 16.86 -10.20 -5.09
C MET A 364 15.42 -9.95 -4.65
N ASP A 365 15.14 -8.76 -4.10
CA ASP A 365 13.81 -8.37 -3.68
C ASP A 365 12.79 -8.42 -4.83
N GLY A 366 13.15 -7.86 -5.99
CA GLY A 366 12.29 -7.89 -7.17
C GLY A 366 11.89 -9.30 -7.57
N MET A 367 12.85 -10.21 -7.62
CA MET A 367 12.61 -11.60 -8.05
C MET A 367 11.78 -12.38 -7.03
N VAL A 368 12.14 -12.29 -5.72
CA VAL A 368 11.46 -13.07 -4.67
C VAL A 368 10.08 -12.50 -4.36
N SER A 369 9.92 -11.18 -4.31
CA SER A 369 8.62 -10.56 -4.06
C SER A 369 7.61 -10.85 -5.17
N ALA A 370 8.07 -10.87 -6.43
CA ALA A 370 7.24 -11.26 -7.57
C ALA A 370 6.83 -12.73 -7.50
N LEU A 371 7.76 -13.65 -7.15
CA LEU A 371 7.44 -15.06 -6.98
C LEU A 371 6.38 -15.28 -5.88
N CYS A 372 6.48 -14.58 -4.74
CA CYS A 372 5.47 -14.62 -3.70
C CYS A 372 4.10 -14.13 -4.20
N ALA A 373 4.08 -13.06 -5.00
CA ALA A 373 2.85 -12.47 -5.52
C ALA A 373 2.13 -13.36 -6.56
N LEU A 374 2.80 -14.35 -7.15
CA LEU A 374 2.16 -15.35 -8.01
C LEU A 374 1.03 -16.09 -7.29
N HIS A 375 1.11 -16.28 -5.98
CA HIS A 375 0.04 -16.90 -5.21
C HIS A 375 -1.26 -16.08 -5.28
N ASP A 376 -1.19 -14.75 -5.23
CA ASP A 376 -2.34 -13.88 -5.43
C ASP A 376 -2.85 -13.95 -6.88
N LEU A 377 -1.95 -13.83 -7.87
CA LEU A 377 -2.30 -13.88 -9.28
C LEU A 377 -2.94 -15.21 -9.69
N ASN A 378 -2.48 -16.32 -9.12
CA ASN A 378 -3.03 -17.66 -9.35
C ASN A 378 -4.34 -17.93 -8.58
N GLY A 379 -4.81 -16.96 -7.77
CA GLY A 379 -6.05 -17.10 -7.00
C GLY A 379 -5.93 -18.06 -5.81
N SER A 380 -4.73 -18.26 -5.27
CA SER A 380 -4.49 -19.10 -4.10
C SER A 380 -4.88 -18.45 -2.78
N GLY A 381 -5.17 -17.13 -2.80
CA GLY A 381 -5.54 -16.37 -1.62
C GLY A 381 -6.82 -16.87 -0.97
N ASN A 382 -6.76 -17.16 0.32
CA ASN A 382 -7.92 -17.68 1.07
C ASN A 382 -7.90 -17.18 2.52
N ILE A 383 -9.03 -16.64 2.97
CA ILE A 383 -9.22 -16.25 4.37
C ILE A 383 -10.45 -17.01 4.91
N ASN A 384 -10.22 -17.92 5.84
CA ASN A 384 -11.29 -18.71 6.48
C ASN A 384 -12.24 -19.40 5.49
N GLY A 385 -11.71 -19.96 4.39
CA GLY A 385 -12.49 -20.65 3.35
C GLY A 385 -13.06 -19.74 2.26
N GLN A 386 -12.93 -18.42 2.37
CA GLN A 386 -13.35 -17.49 1.32
C GLN A 386 -12.17 -17.12 0.43
N PRO A 387 -12.26 -17.27 -0.91
CA PRO A 387 -11.26 -16.78 -1.84
C PRO A 387 -11.10 -15.26 -1.71
N VAL A 388 -9.86 -14.82 -1.66
CA VAL A 388 -9.54 -13.38 -1.61
C VAL A 388 -8.42 -13.08 -2.59
N ARG A 389 -8.34 -11.82 -3.02
CA ARG A 389 -7.27 -11.32 -3.87
C ARG A 389 -6.75 -9.98 -3.38
N ASN A 390 -5.46 -9.79 -3.46
CA ASN A 390 -4.83 -8.49 -3.32
C ASN A 390 -5.08 -7.64 -4.58
N SER A 391 -4.69 -8.16 -5.73
CA SER A 391 -4.88 -7.52 -7.02
C SER A 391 -6.17 -7.95 -7.70
N SER A 392 -7.00 -6.99 -8.12
CA SER A 392 -8.18 -7.20 -8.96
C SER A 392 -7.88 -7.08 -10.46
N SER A 393 -6.75 -6.47 -10.81
CA SER A 393 -6.30 -6.21 -12.17
C SER A 393 -5.20 -7.15 -12.66
N ALA A 394 -4.89 -8.20 -11.90
CA ALA A 394 -3.81 -9.15 -12.16
C ALA A 394 -2.44 -8.47 -12.29
N SER A 395 -2.15 -7.56 -11.36
CA SER A 395 -0.91 -6.78 -11.30
C SER A 395 -0.12 -7.05 -10.03
N ILE A 396 1.20 -6.91 -10.12
CA ILE A 396 2.11 -6.90 -8.96
C ILE A 396 2.57 -5.45 -8.77
N ASN A 397 2.19 -4.85 -7.66
CA ASN A 397 2.43 -3.43 -7.42
C ASN A 397 3.66 -3.24 -6.53
N ILE A 398 4.74 -2.68 -7.09
CA ILE A 398 6.04 -2.52 -6.44
C ILE A 398 6.38 -1.04 -6.33
N VAL A 399 6.85 -0.61 -5.15
CA VAL A 399 7.47 0.69 -4.96
C VAL A 399 8.98 0.53 -5.09
N ASN A 400 9.61 1.30 -5.96
CA ASN A 400 11.05 1.28 -6.14
C ASN A 400 11.67 2.58 -5.63
N PRO A 401 12.42 2.54 -4.49
CA PRO A 401 12.92 3.72 -3.81
C PRO A 401 14.27 4.18 -4.36
N LYS A 402 14.66 5.40 -4.00
CA LYS A 402 16.02 5.92 -4.13
C LYS A 402 16.66 5.76 -5.53
N MET A 403 15.83 5.94 -6.58
CA MET A 403 16.32 5.97 -7.95
C MET A 403 16.86 7.36 -8.31
N HIS A 404 18.06 7.43 -8.87
CA HIS A 404 18.70 8.67 -9.26
C HIS A 404 18.60 8.90 -10.77
N GLY A 405 17.52 9.54 -11.19
CA GLY A 405 17.30 9.97 -12.57
C GLY A 405 16.75 8.89 -13.50
N PRO A 406 16.49 9.27 -14.78
CA PRO A 406 15.76 8.43 -15.72
C PRO A 406 16.46 7.13 -16.10
N GLU A 407 17.79 7.08 -16.05
CA GLU A 407 18.54 5.86 -16.39
C GLU A 407 18.33 4.76 -15.36
N GLU A 408 18.21 5.12 -14.08
CA GLU A 408 17.92 4.13 -13.01
C GLU A 408 16.46 3.68 -13.04
N VAL A 409 15.54 4.56 -13.45
CA VAL A 409 14.15 4.16 -13.71
C VAL A 409 14.08 3.21 -14.91
N ALA A 410 14.81 3.48 -15.99
CA ALA A 410 14.90 2.57 -17.13
C ALA A 410 15.53 1.22 -16.76
N PHE A 411 16.50 1.20 -15.86
CA PHE A 411 17.06 -0.04 -15.32
C PHE A 411 16.01 -0.85 -14.54
N THR A 412 15.18 -0.18 -13.75
CA THR A 412 14.07 -0.84 -13.04
C THR A 412 13.04 -1.41 -14.02
N ASP A 413 12.72 -0.70 -15.10
CA ASP A 413 11.82 -1.21 -16.16
C ASP A 413 12.42 -2.47 -16.83
N GLU A 414 13.72 -2.45 -17.15
CA GLU A 414 14.42 -3.62 -17.69
C GLU A 414 14.42 -4.79 -16.71
N LEU A 415 14.73 -4.54 -15.43
CA LEU A 415 14.72 -5.56 -14.37
C LEU A 415 13.36 -6.24 -14.26
N PHE A 416 12.28 -5.44 -14.20
CA PHE A 416 10.91 -5.98 -14.09
C PHE A 416 10.54 -6.77 -15.35
N GLY A 417 10.94 -6.31 -16.54
CA GLY A 417 10.76 -7.06 -17.77
C GLY A 417 11.47 -8.42 -17.76
N ARG A 418 12.69 -8.49 -17.22
CA ARG A 418 13.44 -9.75 -17.09
C ARG A 418 12.81 -10.69 -16.06
N ILE A 419 12.28 -10.15 -14.96
CA ILE A 419 11.56 -10.95 -13.96
C ILE A 419 10.26 -11.49 -14.53
N GLU A 420 9.50 -10.69 -15.28
CA GLU A 420 8.29 -11.14 -15.97
C GLU A 420 8.59 -12.31 -16.91
N ASP A 421 9.66 -12.22 -17.70
CA ASP A 421 10.10 -13.31 -18.59
C ASP A 421 10.48 -14.58 -17.80
N ALA A 422 11.23 -14.42 -16.70
CA ALA A 422 11.66 -15.53 -15.85
C ALA A 422 10.50 -16.27 -15.16
N LEU A 423 9.45 -15.56 -14.81
CA LEU A 423 8.27 -16.09 -14.13
C LEU A 423 7.11 -16.41 -15.08
N GLY A 424 7.28 -16.23 -16.39
CA GLY A 424 6.25 -16.48 -17.40
C GLY A 424 5.06 -15.52 -17.30
N LEU A 425 5.27 -14.32 -16.79
CA LEU A 425 4.22 -13.30 -16.65
C LEU A 425 4.05 -12.50 -17.95
N PRO A 426 2.84 -12.06 -18.27
CA PRO A 426 2.62 -11.08 -19.33
C PRO A 426 3.45 -9.81 -19.07
N ARG A 427 3.92 -9.18 -20.16
CA ARG A 427 4.67 -7.92 -20.06
C ARG A 427 3.82 -6.86 -19.35
N PHE A 428 4.47 -6.05 -18.49
CA PHE A 428 3.87 -5.00 -17.67
C PHE A 428 2.88 -5.50 -16.60
N THR A 429 2.96 -6.77 -16.19
CA THR A 429 2.28 -7.27 -14.98
C THR A 429 2.83 -6.59 -13.73
N MET A 430 4.16 -6.41 -13.65
CA MET A 430 4.81 -5.70 -12.55
C MET A 430 4.69 -4.19 -12.78
N LYS A 431 3.99 -3.51 -11.87
CA LYS A 431 3.82 -2.05 -11.85
C LYS A 431 4.87 -1.40 -10.99
N VAL A 432 5.16 -0.14 -11.24
CA VAL A 432 6.14 0.63 -10.47
C VAL A 432 5.52 1.90 -9.90
N GLY A 433 5.71 2.10 -8.59
CA GLY A 433 5.61 3.42 -7.96
C GLY A 433 7.00 4.05 -7.92
N ILE A 434 7.13 5.23 -8.52
CA ILE A 434 8.39 5.99 -8.51
C ILE A 434 8.41 6.87 -7.25
N MET A 435 9.45 6.71 -6.43
CA MET A 435 9.71 7.61 -5.32
C MET A 435 10.49 8.82 -5.84
N ASP A 436 9.84 9.98 -5.88
CA ASP A 436 10.47 11.26 -6.18
C ASP A 436 11.10 11.80 -4.90
N GLU A 437 12.23 11.24 -4.53
CA GLU A 437 12.94 11.52 -3.27
C GLU A 437 14.42 11.83 -3.44
N GLU A 438 14.96 11.65 -4.65
CA GLU A 438 16.34 11.98 -4.98
C GLU A 438 16.39 13.23 -5.87
N ARG A 439 17.37 14.12 -5.63
CA ARG A 439 17.47 15.41 -6.36
C ARG A 439 17.49 15.22 -7.86
N ARG A 440 18.30 14.27 -8.37
CA ARG A 440 18.40 14.01 -9.81
C ARG A 440 17.11 13.45 -10.41
N THR A 441 16.30 12.78 -9.64
CA THR A 441 14.96 12.36 -10.07
C THR A 441 14.01 13.53 -10.07
N SER A 442 13.98 14.35 -9.03
CA SER A 442 13.07 15.51 -8.94
C SER A 442 13.27 16.50 -10.09
N VAL A 443 14.52 16.82 -10.45
CA VAL A 443 14.80 17.78 -11.54
C VAL A 443 14.65 17.18 -12.95
N ASN A 444 14.48 15.87 -13.07
CA ASN A 444 14.27 15.15 -14.33
C ASN A 444 12.98 14.30 -14.29
N LEU A 445 12.01 14.66 -13.47
CA LEU A 445 10.86 13.80 -13.15
C LEU A 445 10.06 13.37 -14.39
N LYS A 446 9.85 14.28 -15.36
CA LYS A 446 9.15 13.95 -16.62
C LYS A 446 9.85 12.83 -17.38
N GLU A 447 11.19 12.84 -17.43
CA GLU A 447 11.97 11.80 -18.12
C GLU A 447 12.02 10.50 -17.30
N CYS A 448 11.99 10.57 -15.97
CA CYS A 448 11.82 9.40 -15.12
C CYS A 448 10.47 8.70 -15.38
N ILE A 449 9.40 9.47 -15.46
CA ILE A 449 8.06 8.95 -15.81
C ILE A 449 8.06 8.34 -17.21
N ARG A 450 8.70 9.02 -18.19
CA ARG A 450 8.84 8.51 -19.56
C ARG A 450 9.50 7.14 -19.61
N ALA A 451 10.55 6.95 -18.80
CA ALA A 451 11.31 5.69 -18.76
C ALA A 451 10.48 4.49 -18.29
N ALA A 452 9.41 4.73 -17.53
CA ALA A 452 8.50 3.69 -17.03
C ALA A 452 7.04 3.93 -17.45
N LYS A 453 6.76 4.65 -18.54
CA LYS A 453 5.43 5.09 -18.96
C LYS A 453 4.40 3.97 -19.15
N ASP A 454 4.88 2.74 -19.39
CA ASP A 454 4.04 1.58 -19.65
C ASP A 454 3.73 0.76 -18.37
N ARG A 455 4.37 1.11 -17.22
CA ARG A 455 4.15 0.42 -15.94
C ARG A 455 4.02 1.32 -14.70
N VAL A 456 4.25 2.63 -14.81
CA VAL A 456 4.12 3.55 -13.68
C VAL A 456 2.66 3.67 -13.23
N VAL A 457 2.43 3.56 -11.92
CA VAL A 457 1.07 3.62 -11.33
C VAL A 457 0.91 4.77 -10.36
N PHE A 458 1.99 5.28 -9.77
CA PHE A 458 1.98 6.50 -8.96
C PHE A 458 3.38 7.09 -8.85
N ILE A 459 3.42 8.34 -8.39
CA ILE A 459 4.62 9.03 -7.96
C ILE A 459 4.37 9.47 -6.52
N ASN A 460 5.32 9.18 -5.64
CA ASN A 460 5.30 9.66 -4.27
C ASN A 460 6.44 10.66 -4.08
N THR A 461 6.09 11.90 -3.73
CA THR A 461 7.07 12.98 -3.51
C THR A 461 7.55 12.94 -2.07
N GLY A 462 8.69 12.27 -1.83
CA GLY A 462 9.40 12.25 -0.57
C GLY A 462 10.41 13.40 -0.48
N PHE A 463 10.42 14.16 0.60
CA PHE A 463 11.36 15.29 0.74
C PHE A 463 12.54 15.00 1.67
N LEU A 464 12.41 13.99 2.55
CA LEU A 464 13.42 13.72 3.60
C LEU A 464 14.77 13.33 3.00
N ASP A 465 14.81 12.40 2.05
CA ASP A 465 16.06 11.98 1.39
C ASP A 465 16.67 13.14 0.61
N ARG A 466 15.86 13.86 -0.19
CA ARG A 466 16.27 15.03 -0.97
C ARG A 466 16.88 16.15 -0.16
N THR A 467 16.41 16.36 1.06
CA THR A 467 16.86 17.46 1.93
C THR A 467 17.93 17.02 2.93
N GLY A 468 18.11 15.72 3.10
CA GLY A 468 19.15 15.13 3.96
C GLY A 468 20.54 15.13 3.33
N ASP A 469 20.63 15.23 2.03
CA ASP A 469 21.90 15.21 1.28
C ASP A 469 22.75 16.48 1.47
#